data_b8baf579010dfe6c9215e34e41421da5
#
_entry.id   b8baf579010dfe6c9215e34e41421da5
#
_cell.length_a   1.000
_cell.length_b   1.000
_cell.length_c   1.000
_cell.angle_alpha   90.00
_cell.angle_beta   90.00
_cell.angle_gamma   90.00
#
_symmetry.space_group_name_H-M   'P 1'
#
loop_
_entity.id
_entity.type
_entity.pdbx_description
1 polymer ?
#
loop_
_entity_poly.entity_id
_entity_poly.type
_entity_poly.pdbx_seq_one_letter_code
_entity_poly.pdbx_strand_id
1 'polypeptide(L)'
;MNSISLIGTAVVTSAFWVSRLIYSVDFPVDEFVIFNNNGRGELEEELNALTKINHKMIKKISVCHLPSNIGCSGAWNLIIKCYMNLPYWIIVNDDVAFESGALEKMYNYALDPEVGMVHGGSGSFDLGSWELFLIKDWVIQKYGLFDENLYPAYCEDCDYIMRLIHNPIKKKFLVENSDEPSMYKHGFGPGKDYYISGAQTKRSSDDLWKKLEYSNEVNIEYLTKKWGEYWRTSWPTKYPFDNPSIPISYTSYDLNFVRQKHMGF
;
A
#
# COMPACT_ATOMS: atom_id res chain seq x y z
N MET A 1 12.59 24.44 -4.48
CA MET A 1 13.21 23.22 -3.93
C MET A 1 12.44 22.02 -4.47
N ASN A 2 13.14 20.97 -4.83
CA ASN A 2 12.51 19.71 -5.22
C ASN A 2 11.85 19.08 -3.99
N SER A 3 10.60 18.68 -4.08
CA SER A 3 9.87 18.03 -2.99
C SER A 3 8.94 16.95 -3.50
N ILE A 4 8.67 15.96 -2.68
CA ILE A 4 7.59 14.99 -2.85
C ILE A 4 6.30 15.68 -2.44
N SER A 5 5.29 15.68 -3.31
CA SER A 5 4.02 16.37 -3.02
C SER A 5 3.24 15.68 -1.90
N LEU A 6 3.26 14.35 -1.84
CA LEU A 6 2.48 13.57 -0.88
C LEU A 6 3.14 12.24 -0.53
N ILE A 7 3.14 11.92 0.76
CA ILE A 7 3.28 10.56 1.28
C ILE A 7 2.01 10.23 2.06
N GLY A 8 1.39 9.09 1.76
CA GLY A 8 0.18 8.62 2.44
C GLY A 8 0.39 7.28 3.14
N THR A 9 -0.15 7.17 4.36
CA THR A 9 -0.20 5.93 5.12
C THR A 9 -1.57 5.71 5.74
N ALA A 10 -1.90 4.46 6.02
CA ALA A 10 -3.10 4.10 6.77
C ALA A 10 -2.71 3.30 8.02
N VAL A 11 -3.25 3.68 9.16
CA VAL A 11 -2.95 3.08 10.46
C VAL A 11 -4.16 2.38 11.03
N VAL A 12 -3.94 1.20 11.63
CA VAL A 12 -5.00 0.39 12.25
C VAL A 12 -4.73 0.15 13.74
N THR A 13 -3.47 0.02 14.16
CA THR A 13 -3.15 -0.52 15.48
C THR A 13 -2.37 0.41 16.39
N SER A 14 -1.46 1.25 15.88
CA SER A 14 -0.57 2.02 16.74
C SER A 14 -0.01 3.29 16.09
N ALA A 15 -0.16 4.40 16.75
CA ALA A 15 0.46 5.68 16.37
C ALA A 15 2.00 5.66 16.54
N PHE A 16 2.53 4.75 17.35
CA PHE A 16 3.96 4.60 17.57
C PHE A 16 4.73 4.31 16.27
N TRP A 17 4.22 3.39 15.45
CA TRP A 17 4.85 3.05 14.18
C TRP A 17 4.84 4.21 13.21
N VAL A 18 3.70 4.89 13.10
CA VAL A 18 3.56 6.09 12.25
C VAL A 18 4.53 7.20 12.69
N SER A 19 4.69 7.40 14.00
CA SER A 19 5.66 8.37 14.53
C SER A 19 7.08 8.07 14.02
N ARG A 20 7.49 6.81 14.05
CA ARG A 20 8.81 6.41 13.57
C ARG A 20 8.97 6.54 12.05
N LEU A 21 7.91 6.22 11.31
CA LEU A 21 7.87 6.45 9.86
C LEU A 21 8.07 7.94 9.55
N ILE A 22 7.36 8.85 10.25
CA ILE A 22 7.52 10.30 10.11
C ILE A 22 8.98 10.71 10.37
N TYR A 23 9.58 10.28 11.49
CA TYR A 23 10.96 10.65 11.84
C TYR A 23 12.02 10.09 10.89
N SER A 24 11.70 9.09 10.07
CA SER A 24 12.60 8.55 9.05
C SER A 24 12.60 9.34 7.73
N VAL A 25 11.73 10.34 7.59
CA VAL A 25 11.66 11.19 6.37
C VAL A 25 12.89 12.10 6.31
N ASP A 26 13.73 11.90 5.31
CA ASP A 26 15.00 12.63 5.10
C ASP A 26 15.04 13.48 3.82
N PHE A 27 13.96 13.53 3.07
CA PHE A 27 13.80 14.31 1.85
C PHE A 27 12.59 15.25 1.95
N PRO A 28 12.59 16.44 1.32
CA PRO A 28 11.48 17.39 1.41
C PRO A 28 10.15 16.80 0.95
N VAL A 29 9.12 16.92 1.79
CA VAL A 29 7.75 16.46 1.56
C VAL A 29 6.78 17.61 1.83
N ASP A 30 5.86 17.88 0.91
CA ASP A 30 4.89 18.94 1.10
C ASP A 30 3.79 18.52 2.08
N GLU A 31 3.26 17.30 1.97
CA GLU A 31 2.28 16.78 2.92
C GLU A 31 2.51 15.30 3.23
N PHE A 32 2.46 14.96 4.50
CA PHE A 32 2.38 13.59 5.01
C PHE A 32 0.97 13.37 5.56
N VAL A 33 0.18 12.50 4.92
CA VAL A 33 -1.20 12.24 5.32
C VAL A 33 -1.33 10.87 5.98
N ILE A 34 -2.05 10.85 7.10
CA ILE A 34 -2.32 9.65 7.89
C ILE A 34 -3.84 9.41 7.86
N PHE A 35 -4.25 8.25 7.35
CA PHE A 35 -5.64 7.80 7.47
C PHE A 35 -5.76 6.88 8.67
N ASN A 36 -6.48 7.33 9.69
CA ASN A 36 -6.83 6.50 10.84
C ASN A 36 -7.91 5.50 10.41
N ASN A 37 -7.48 4.32 10.03
CA ASN A 37 -8.32 3.21 9.55
C ASN A 37 -8.69 2.23 10.68
N ASN A 38 -8.51 2.62 11.95
CA ASN A 38 -8.87 1.81 13.10
C ASN A 38 -10.40 1.64 13.23
N GLY A 39 -11.17 2.68 12.93
CA GLY A 39 -12.63 2.67 12.96
C GLY A 39 -13.25 2.65 14.37
N ARG A 40 -12.45 2.83 15.43
CA ARG A 40 -12.93 2.76 16.83
C ARG A 40 -12.67 4.03 17.64
N GLY A 41 -12.03 5.02 17.06
CA GLY A 41 -11.65 6.27 17.75
C GLY A 41 -10.45 6.13 18.71
N GLU A 42 -9.93 4.92 18.92
CA GLU A 42 -8.90 4.65 19.93
C GLU A 42 -7.57 5.36 19.69
N LEU A 43 -7.25 5.68 18.41
CA LEU A 43 -5.98 6.31 18.03
C LEU A 43 -6.09 7.82 17.77
N GLU A 44 -7.27 8.43 17.94
CA GLU A 44 -7.50 9.81 17.51
C GLU A 44 -6.60 10.81 18.22
N GLU A 45 -6.50 10.74 19.53
CA GLU A 45 -5.68 11.66 20.32
C GLU A 45 -4.20 11.55 19.99
N GLU A 46 -3.68 10.31 19.92
CA GLU A 46 -2.28 10.04 19.64
C GLU A 46 -1.91 10.48 18.21
N LEU A 47 -2.75 10.20 17.23
CA LEU A 47 -2.51 10.60 15.84
C LEU A 47 -2.62 12.11 15.66
N ASN A 48 -3.59 12.77 16.34
CA ASN A 48 -3.70 14.23 16.33
C ASN A 48 -2.46 14.90 16.96
N ALA A 49 -1.81 14.26 17.92
CA ALA A 49 -0.56 14.78 18.48
C ALA A 49 0.57 14.80 17.42
N LEU A 50 0.59 13.86 16.47
CA LEU A 50 1.58 13.83 15.41
C LEU A 50 1.51 15.04 14.47
N THR A 51 0.32 15.63 14.29
CA THR A 51 0.16 16.84 13.45
C THR A 51 0.91 18.06 13.99
N LYS A 52 1.30 18.02 15.28
CA LYS A 52 2.03 19.11 15.96
C LYS A 52 3.54 18.96 15.85
N ILE A 53 4.04 17.88 15.25
CA ILE A 53 5.48 17.66 15.06
C ILE A 53 6.02 18.73 14.10
N ASN A 54 7.00 19.50 14.57
CA ASN A 54 7.75 20.40 13.72
C ASN A 54 8.90 19.62 13.04
N HIS A 55 8.64 19.05 11.88
CA HIS A 55 9.59 18.24 11.14
C HIS A 55 10.36 19.07 10.09
N LYS A 56 11.68 18.89 10.01
CA LYS A 56 12.52 19.68 9.08
C LYS A 56 12.21 19.44 7.62
N MET A 57 11.80 18.22 7.26
CA MET A 57 11.58 17.79 5.89
C MET A 57 10.11 17.75 5.50
N ILE A 58 9.17 17.77 6.43
CA ILE A 58 7.74 17.70 6.16
C ILE A 58 7.11 19.07 6.45
N LYS A 59 6.47 19.67 5.44
CA LYS A 59 5.81 20.98 5.63
C LYS A 59 4.49 20.87 6.41
N LYS A 60 3.74 19.77 6.18
CA LYS A 60 2.44 19.55 6.80
C LYS A 60 2.23 18.07 7.10
N ILE A 61 1.76 17.77 8.31
CA ILE A 61 1.26 16.44 8.69
C ILE A 61 -0.25 16.57 8.91
N SER A 62 -1.02 15.74 8.21
CA SER A 62 -2.48 15.71 8.27
C SER A 62 -2.98 14.35 8.72
N VAL A 63 -4.08 14.33 9.47
CA VAL A 63 -4.77 13.11 9.89
C VAL A 63 -6.22 13.16 9.43
N CYS A 64 -6.69 12.06 8.87
CA CYS A 64 -8.10 11.84 8.54
C CYS A 64 -8.61 10.64 9.33
N HIS A 65 -9.57 10.86 10.23
CA HIS A 65 -10.18 9.80 11.03
C HIS A 65 -11.36 9.18 10.26
N LEU A 66 -11.29 7.88 10.03
CA LEU A 66 -12.36 7.14 9.36
C LEU A 66 -13.33 6.56 10.39
N PRO A 67 -14.63 6.59 10.11
CA PRO A 67 -15.64 6.06 11.04
C PRO A 67 -15.64 4.53 11.13
N SER A 68 -14.99 3.85 10.19
CA SER A 68 -14.86 2.40 10.15
C SER A 68 -13.57 2.00 9.44
N ASN A 69 -13.11 0.77 9.70
CA ASN A 69 -12.04 0.18 8.91
C ASN A 69 -12.56 -0.12 7.49
N ILE A 70 -11.93 0.47 6.49
CA ILE A 70 -12.28 0.30 5.07
C ILE A 70 -11.34 -0.66 4.34
N GLY A 71 -10.47 -1.34 5.06
CA GLY A 71 -9.49 -2.27 4.50
C GLY A 71 -8.25 -1.58 3.90
N CYS A 72 -7.31 -2.40 3.46
CA CYS A 72 -6.04 -1.95 2.88
C CYS A 72 -6.28 -1.28 1.52
N SER A 73 -6.92 -1.98 0.58
CA SER A 73 -7.29 -1.46 -0.75
C SER A 73 -8.10 -0.16 -0.65
N GLY A 74 -9.10 -0.14 0.24
CA GLY A 74 -9.94 1.03 0.46
C GLY A 74 -9.14 2.23 0.94
N ALA A 75 -8.21 2.02 1.87
CA ALA A 75 -7.35 3.08 2.40
C ALA A 75 -6.38 3.62 1.33
N TRP A 76 -5.73 2.75 0.55
CA TRP A 76 -4.88 3.18 -0.57
C TRP A 76 -5.67 3.96 -1.62
N ASN A 77 -6.85 3.49 -1.98
CA ASN A 77 -7.74 4.19 -2.90
C ASN A 77 -8.19 5.54 -2.35
N LEU A 78 -8.45 5.64 -1.05
CA LEU A 78 -8.86 6.90 -0.43
C LEU A 78 -7.73 7.93 -0.46
N ILE A 79 -6.46 7.53 -0.21
CA ILE A 79 -5.30 8.39 -0.38
C ILE A 79 -5.29 8.97 -1.81
N ILE A 80 -5.44 8.12 -2.83
CA ILE A 80 -5.44 8.53 -4.22
C ILE A 80 -6.62 9.48 -4.52
N LYS A 81 -7.84 9.11 -4.10
CA LYS A 81 -9.06 9.88 -4.35
C LYS A 81 -9.07 11.26 -3.68
N CYS A 82 -8.51 11.36 -2.46
CA CYS A 82 -8.42 12.64 -1.75
C CYS A 82 -7.40 13.60 -2.37
N TYR A 83 -6.44 13.08 -3.12
CA TYR A 83 -5.36 13.86 -3.74
C TYR A 83 -5.25 13.62 -5.24
N MET A 84 -6.38 13.52 -5.93
CA MET A 84 -6.46 13.07 -7.34
C MET A 84 -5.75 13.97 -8.37
N ASN A 85 -5.36 15.19 -7.99
CA ASN A 85 -4.69 16.12 -8.90
C ASN A 85 -3.14 16.01 -8.86
N LEU A 86 -2.61 15.01 -8.17
CA LEU A 86 -1.16 14.78 -8.11
C LEU A 86 -0.69 13.90 -9.26
N PRO A 87 0.54 14.12 -9.76
CA PRO A 87 1.11 13.29 -10.84
C PRO A 87 1.48 11.87 -10.37
N TYR A 88 1.64 11.67 -9.07
CA TYR A 88 1.92 10.38 -8.42
C TYR A 88 1.60 10.43 -6.93
N TRP A 89 1.49 9.27 -6.32
CA TRP A 89 1.35 9.07 -4.87
C TRP A 89 2.43 8.13 -4.36
N ILE A 90 3.04 8.46 -3.23
CA ILE A 90 3.84 7.52 -2.45
C ILE A 90 2.95 6.98 -1.35
N ILE A 91 2.76 5.67 -1.35
CA ILE A 91 1.95 4.94 -0.38
C ILE A 91 2.87 4.02 0.41
N VAL A 92 2.74 4.04 1.72
CA VAL A 92 3.62 3.31 2.63
C VAL A 92 2.84 2.73 3.80
N ASN A 93 3.19 1.52 4.22
CA ASN A 93 2.62 0.91 5.43
C ASN A 93 3.08 1.67 6.69
N ASP A 94 2.24 1.68 7.70
CA ASP A 94 2.46 2.42 8.95
C ASP A 94 3.66 1.92 9.77
N ASP A 95 4.05 0.67 9.59
CA ASP A 95 5.14 0.00 10.31
C ASP A 95 6.49 -0.02 9.54
N VAL A 96 6.61 0.77 8.49
CA VAL A 96 7.83 0.98 7.69
C VAL A 96 8.66 2.15 8.25
N ALA A 97 9.94 2.18 7.96
CA ALA A 97 10.80 3.35 8.07
C ALA A 97 11.69 3.46 6.83
N PHE A 98 11.88 4.68 6.35
CA PHE A 98 12.74 4.92 5.19
C PHE A 98 14.21 4.79 5.57
N GLU A 99 14.98 4.11 4.74
CA GLU A 99 16.43 4.20 4.76
C GLU A 99 16.91 5.52 4.14
N SER A 100 18.09 5.97 4.56
CA SER A 100 18.63 7.24 4.06
C SER A 100 18.77 7.26 2.55
N GLY A 101 18.25 8.32 1.93
CA GLY A 101 18.24 8.52 0.47
C GLY A 101 17.16 7.76 -0.29
N ALA A 102 16.34 6.94 0.38
CA ALA A 102 15.25 6.20 -0.27
C ALA A 102 14.26 7.13 -0.97
N LEU A 103 13.81 8.16 -0.28
CA LEU A 103 12.84 9.13 -0.80
C LEU A 103 13.42 9.97 -1.94
N GLU A 104 14.68 10.38 -1.87
CA GLU A 104 15.35 11.07 -2.97
C GLU A 104 15.44 10.19 -4.21
N LYS A 105 15.80 8.92 -4.05
CA LYS A 105 15.86 7.94 -5.16
C LYS A 105 14.47 7.71 -5.76
N MET A 106 13.42 7.57 -4.94
CA MET A 106 12.04 7.49 -5.44
C MET A 106 11.62 8.73 -6.22
N TYR A 107 11.91 9.91 -5.69
CA TYR A 107 11.65 11.19 -6.36
C TYR A 107 12.32 11.26 -7.73
N ASN A 108 13.62 10.90 -7.80
CA ASN A 108 14.37 10.94 -9.06
C ASN A 108 13.80 9.96 -10.10
N TYR A 109 13.35 8.77 -9.70
CA TYR A 109 12.66 7.85 -10.59
C TYR A 109 11.28 8.36 -11.01
N ALA A 110 10.59 9.11 -10.16
CA ALA A 110 9.31 9.72 -10.51
C ALA A 110 9.41 10.78 -11.61
N LEU A 111 10.59 11.40 -11.80
CA LEU A 111 10.81 12.38 -12.86
C LEU A 111 10.84 11.74 -14.27
N ASP A 112 11.18 10.45 -14.38
CA ASP A 112 11.11 9.73 -15.66
C ASP A 112 9.63 9.50 -16.06
N PRO A 113 9.15 10.10 -17.16
CA PRO A 113 7.74 9.99 -17.55
C PRO A 113 7.32 8.57 -17.92
N GLU A 114 8.26 7.72 -18.32
CA GLU A 114 7.98 6.35 -18.71
C GLU A 114 7.81 5.41 -17.50
N VAL A 115 8.40 5.76 -16.34
CA VAL A 115 8.27 4.95 -15.13
C VAL A 115 6.86 5.09 -14.56
N GLY A 116 6.13 4.00 -14.48
CA GLY A 116 4.79 3.97 -13.90
C GLY A 116 4.76 3.72 -12.41
N MET A 117 5.67 2.89 -11.93
CA MET A 117 5.75 2.54 -10.51
C MET A 117 7.20 2.46 -10.03
N VAL A 118 7.38 2.75 -8.73
CA VAL A 118 8.64 2.55 -8.01
C VAL A 118 8.35 1.77 -6.74
N HIS A 119 9.07 0.67 -6.51
CA HIS A 119 8.93 -0.15 -5.30
C HIS A 119 10.12 0.04 -4.36
N GLY A 120 9.86 0.04 -3.05
CA GLY A 120 10.88 0.24 -2.02
C GLY A 120 11.82 -0.95 -1.82
N GLY A 121 11.37 -2.15 -2.19
CA GLY A 121 12.15 -3.38 -2.08
C GLY A 121 12.84 -3.79 -3.37
N SER A 122 13.34 -5.04 -3.39
CA SER A 122 13.99 -5.63 -4.54
C SER A 122 12.98 -6.02 -5.63
N GLY A 123 13.47 -6.07 -6.88
CA GLY A 123 12.71 -6.50 -8.04
C GLY A 123 12.57 -8.02 -8.20
N SER A 124 12.73 -8.80 -7.14
CA SER A 124 12.60 -10.25 -7.22
C SER A 124 11.31 -10.65 -7.91
N PHE A 125 11.44 -11.43 -8.98
CA PHE A 125 10.33 -11.86 -9.83
C PHE A 125 9.52 -10.74 -10.51
N ASP A 126 10.05 -9.51 -10.58
CA ASP A 126 9.37 -8.33 -11.13
C ASP A 126 8.04 -7.96 -10.43
N LEU A 127 7.85 -8.44 -9.21
CA LEU A 127 6.61 -8.25 -8.44
C LEU A 127 6.65 -7.00 -7.57
N GLY A 128 7.83 -6.64 -7.08
CA GLY A 128 8.02 -5.48 -6.21
C GLY A 128 7.50 -5.68 -4.77
N SER A 129 7.81 -4.74 -3.93
CA SER A 129 7.28 -4.65 -2.57
C SER A 129 6.15 -3.62 -2.52
N TRP A 130 5.05 -3.98 -1.89
CA TRP A 130 3.85 -3.14 -1.76
C TRP A 130 3.74 -2.49 -0.39
N GLU A 131 4.72 -2.68 0.48
CA GLU A 131 4.78 -1.98 1.75
C GLU A 131 5.26 -0.53 1.61
N LEU A 132 6.02 -0.27 0.53
CA LEU A 132 6.42 1.06 0.09
C LEU A 132 6.41 1.09 -1.44
N PHE A 133 5.56 1.89 -2.01
CA PHE A 133 5.52 2.07 -3.46
C PHE A 133 5.10 3.49 -3.86
N LEU A 134 5.56 3.87 -5.04
CA LEU A 134 5.08 5.04 -5.78
C LEU A 134 4.29 4.54 -6.97
N ILE A 135 3.13 5.13 -7.20
CA ILE A 135 2.29 4.87 -8.37
C ILE A 135 1.92 6.18 -9.06
N LYS A 136 2.05 6.23 -10.37
CA LYS A 136 1.72 7.41 -11.16
C LYS A 136 0.25 7.49 -11.55
N ASP A 137 -0.24 8.71 -11.71
CA ASP A 137 -1.62 9.01 -12.10
C ASP A 137 -2.02 8.27 -13.39
N TRP A 138 -1.19 8.29 -14.43
CA TRP A 138 -1.51 7.57 -15.66
C TRP A 138 -1.65 6.05 -15.50
N VAL A 139 -0.99 5.45 -14.49
CA VAL A 139 -1.17 4.03 -14.16
C VAL A 139 -2.56 3.80 -13.59
N ILE A 140 -2.99 4.65 -12.65
CA ILE A 140 -4.34 4.59 -12.09
C ILE A 140 -5.39 4.83 -13.17
N GLN A 141 -5.18 5.79 -14.07
CA GLN A 141 -6.09 6.02 -15.19
C GLN A 141 -6.20 4.81 -16.13
N LYS A 142 -5.10 4.11 -16.36
CA LYS A 142 -5.06 2.97 -17.28
C LYS A 142 -5.57 1.67 -16.66
N TYR A 143 -5.20 1.38 -15.41
CA TYR A 143 -5.46 0.09 -14.75
C TYR A 143 -6.54 0.16 -13.68
N GLY A 144 -6.98 1.35 -13.32
CA GLY A 144 -7.94 1.60 -12.25
C GLY A 144 -7.33 1.57 -10.85
N LEU A 145 -8.19 1.75 -9.87
CA LEU A 145 -7.88 1.68 -8.46
C LEU A 145 -7.73 0.22 -7.98
N PHE A 146 -7.27 0.03 -6.75
CA PHE A 146 -7.20 -1.29 -6.12
C PHE A 146 -8.60 -1.89 -5.92
N ASP A 147 -8.69 -3.22 -5.95
CA ASP A 147 -9.97 -3.91 -5.78
C ASP A 147 -10.38 -3.96 -4.30
N GLU A 148 -11.40 -3.17 -3.94
CA GLU A 148 -11.90 -3.08 -2.56
C GLU A 148 -12.70 -4.30 -2.09
N ASN A 149 -12.96 -5.28 -2.98
CA ASN A 149 -13.49 -6.58 -2.59
C ASN A 149 -12.46 -7.44 -1.84
N LEU A 150 -11.18 -7.09 -1.94
CA LEU A 150 -10.09 -7.70 -1.19
C LEU A 150 -9.98 -7.05 0.20
N TYR A 151 -10.88 -7.45 1.09
CA TYR A 151 -11.06 -6.84 2.41
C TYR A 151 -10.79 -7.87 3.52
N PRO A 152 -10.29 -7.50 4.70
CA PRO A 152 -9.72 -6.17 5.04
C PRO A 152 -8.29 -5.98 4.53
N ALA A 153 -7.56 -7.04 4.22
CA ALA A 153 -6.20 -7.01 3.70
C ALA A 153 -5.81 -8.34 3.05
N TYR A 154 -4.67 -8.33 2.38
CA TYR A 154 -4.05 -9.38 1.58
C TYR A 154 -4.66 -9.57 0.18
N CYS A 155 -3.78 -9.88 -0.74
CA CYS A 155 -4.05 -10.13 -2.15
C CYS A 155 -4.42 -8.90 -3.00
N GLU A 156 -4.51 -7.70 -2.42
CA GLU A 156 -4.71 -6.46 -3.17
C GLU A 156 -3.56 -6.15 -4.13
N ASP A 157 -2.34 -6.48 -3.70
CA ASP A 157 -1.13 -6.43 -4.49
C ASP A 157 -1.14 -7.50 -5.60
N CYS A 158 -1.53 -8.72 -5.26
CA CYS A 158 -1.65 -9.81 -6.23
C CYS A 158 -2.61 -9.47 -7.37
N ASP A 159 -3.79 -8.90 -7.04
CA ASP A 159 -4.75 -8.46 -8.06
C ASP A 159 -4.14 -7.41 -9.00
N TYR A 160 -3.47 -6.42 -8.42
CA TYR A 160 -2.86 -5.36 -9.21
C TYR A 160 -1.71 -5.87 -10.10
N ILE A 161 -0.90 -6.78 -9.57
CA ILE A 161 0.15 -7.48 -10.32
C ILE A 161 -0.45 -8.21 -11.54
N MET A 162 -1.58 -8.92 -11.38
CA MET A 162 -2.22 -9.61 -12.50
C MET A 162 -2.62 -8.63 -13.61
N ARG A 163 -3.13 -7.44 -13.26
CA ARG A 163 -3.45 -6.40 -14.25
C ARG A 163 -2.19 -5.92 -14.99
N LEU A 164 -1.08 -5.72 -14.26
CA LEU A 164 0.19 -5.26 -14.84
C LEU A 164 0.86 -6.33 -15.71
N ILE A 165 0.64 -7.61 -15.46
CA ILE A 165 1.14 -8.69 -16.30
C ILE A 165 0.47 -8.70 -17.67
N HIS A 166 -0.84 -8.47 -17.71
CA HIS A 166 -1.58 -8.38 -18.98
C HIS A 166 -1.18 -7.17 -19.82
N ASN A 167 -0.76 -6.10 -19.17
CA ASN A 167 -0.30 -4.87 -19.81
C ASN A 167 0.93 -4.31 -19.08
N PRO A 168 2.14 -4.77 -19.39
CA PRO A 168 3.34 -4.36 -18.66
C PRO A 168 3.59 -2.85 -18.68
N ILE A 169 4.13 -2.35 -17.57
CA ILE A 169 4.63 -0.99 -17.42
C ILE A 169 6.10 -1.00 -17.02
N LYS A 170 6.78 0.11 -17.26
CA LYS A 170 8.13 0.30 -16.73
C LYS A 170 8.08 0.52 -15.22
N LYS A 171 8.70 -0.38 -14.48
CA LYS A 171 8.86 -0.33 -13.02
C LYS A 171 10.31 -0.04 -12.65
N LYS A 172 10.52 0.56 -11.49
CA LYS A 172 11.82 0.74 -10.86
C LYS A 172 11.80 0.19 -9.44
N PHE A 173 12.94 -0.25 -8.97
CA PHE A 173 13.13 -0.80 -7.64
C PHE A 173 14.23 0.00 -6.94
N LEU A 174 14.04 0.30 -5.66
CA LEU A 174 15.07 1.01 -4.91
C LEU A 174 16.29 0.11 -4.66
N VAL A 175 16.07 -1.20 -4.62
CA VAL A 175 17.10 -2.24 -4.53
C VAL A 175 17.14 -2.98 -5.85
N GLU A 176 18.25 -2.91 -6.57
CA GLU A 176 18.39 -3.51 -7.91
C GLU A 176 18.69 -5.02 -7.84
N ASN A 177 19.36 -5.47 -6.78
CA ASN A 177 19.72 -6.87 -6.54
C ASN A 177 19.03 -7.41 -5.30
N SER A 178 18.63 -8.67 -5.33
CA SER A 178 18.01 -9.35 -4.18
C SER A 178 18.90 -9.45 -2.94
N ASP A 179 20.21 -9.34 -3.13
CA ASP A 179 21.21 -9.42 -2.06
C ASP A 179 21.51 -8.06 -1.39
N GLU A 180 20.99 -6.96 -1.94
CA GLU A 180 21.12 -5.64 -1.35
C GLU A 180 20.06 -5.42 -0.26
N PRO A 181 20.39 -4.69 0.83
CA PRO A 181 19.41 -4.36 1.84
C PRO A 181 18.31 -3.48 1.26
N SER A 182 17.08 -3.70 1.67
CA SER A 182 15.96 -2.85 1.29
C SER A 182 16.19 -1.40 1.71
N MET A 183 15.75 -0.45 0.88
CA MET A 183 15.83 0.99 1.17
C MET A 183 14.77 1.46 2.19
N TYR A 184 14.06 0.53 2.81
CA TYR A 184 13.16 0.76 3.93
C TYR A 184 13.28 -0.41 4.91
N LYS A 185 12.91 -0.18 6.15
CA LYS A 185 12.91 -1.20 7.21
C LYS A 185 11.51 -1.47 7.67
N HIS A 186 11.22 -2.74 7.83
CA HIS A 186 10.05 -3.16 8.60
C HIS A 186 10.40 -3.21 10.06
N GLY A 187 9.53 -2.69 10.87
CA GLY A 187 9.51 -2.79 12.32
C GLY A 187 10.87 -2.87 13.00
N PHE A 188 10.98 -2.42 14.19
CA PHE A 188 12.26 -2.23 14.87
C PHE A 188 12.57 -3.38 15.82
N GLY A 189 13.12 -4.46 15.29
CA GLY A 189 13.87 -5.43 16.11
C GLY A 189 15.36 -5.07 16.15
N PRO A 190 16.06 -5.25 17.27
CA PRO A 190 17.50 -5.25 17.28
C PRO A 190 17.95 -6.55 16.62
N GLY A 191 18.41 -6.51 15.37
CA GLY A 191 18.97 -7.71 14.75
C GLY A 191 18.70 -7.82 13.27
N LYS A 192 19.52 -8.55 12.64
CA LYS A 192 19.77 -8.74 11.22
C LYS A 192 18.60 -9.26 10.35
N ASP A 193 17.39 -9.38 10.87
CA ASP A 193 16.25 -9.92 10.14
C ASP A 193 15.44 -8.80 9.49
N TYR A 194 15.97 -8.31 8.38
CA TYR A 194 15.38 -7.25 7.54
C TYR A 194 14.10 -7.67 6.81
N TYR A 195 13.65 -8.89 6.97
CA TYR A 195 12.47 -9.48 6.35
C TYR A 195 11.52 -10.06 7.38
N ILE A 196 11.00 -9.21 8.24
CA ILE A 196 9.73 -9.54 8.87
C ILE A 196 8.70 -8.69 8.15
N SER A 197 8.24 -9.21 7.01
CA SER A 197 7.09 -8.72 6.25
C SER A 197 6.02 -8.16 7.17
N GLY A 198 5.44 -6.99 6.87
CA GLY A 198 4.22 -6.37 7.42
C GLY A 198 3.62 -6.93 8.71
N ALA A 199 4.46 -7.40 9.61
CA ALA A 199 4.10 -8.31 10.66
C ALA A 199 3.86 -7.60 11.98
N GLN A 200 4.20 -6.32 12.10
CA GLN A 200 4.04 -5.64 13.39
C GLN A 200 2.57 -5.35 13.66
N THR A 201 1.87 -4.81 12.68
CA THR A 201 0.42 -4.62 12.74
C THR A 201 -0.29 -5.97 12.91
N LYS A 202 0.07 -6.97 12.11
CA LYS A 202 -0.48 -8.33 12.20
C LYS A 202 -0.21 -9.00 13.54
N ARG A 203 0.97 -8.81 14.12
CA ARG A 203 1.39 -9.39 15.41
C ARG A 203 0.89 -8.62 16.63
N SER A 204 0.22 -7.50 16.45
CA SER A 204 -0.25 -6.68 17.56
C SER A 204 -1.29 -7.38 18.45
N SER A 205 -2.03 -8.36 17.90
CA SER A 205 -2.92 -9.21 18.68
C SER A 205 -3.21 -10.53 17.97
N ASP A 206 -3.44 -11.61 18.76
CA ASP A 206 -3.81 -12.92 18.24
C ASP A 206 -5.18 -12.92 17.54
N ASP A 207 -6.10 -12.06 17.97
CA ASP A 207 -7.41 -11.91 17.35
C ASP A 207 -7.30 -11.27 15.96
N LEU A 208 -6.52 -10.20 15.84
CA LEU A 208 -6.24 -9.58 14.54
C LEU A 208 -5.54 -10.56 13.60
N TRP A 209 -4.57 -11.32 14.10
CA TRP A 209 -3.89 -12.35 13.32
C TRP A 209 -4.87 -13.36 12.72
N LYS A 210 -5.73 -13.96 13.54
CA LYS A 210 -6.73 -14.94 13.08
C LYS A 210 -7.69 -14.36 12.05
N LYS A 211 -8.15 -13.13 12.26
CA LYS A 211 -9.02 -12.44 11.31
C LYS A 211 -8.35 -12.21 9.97
N LEU A 212 -7.08 -11.81 9.98
CA LEU A 212 -6.31 -11.59 8.76
C LEU A 212 -5.97 -12.90 8.03
N GLU A 213 -5.71 -14.00 8.74
CA GLU A 213 -5.53 -15.31 8.10
C GLU A 213 -6.79 -15.78 7.41
N TYR A 214 -7.94 -15.69 8.08
CA TYR A 214 -9.23 -16.02 7.46
C TYR A 214 -9.51 -15.12 6.25
N SER A 215 -9.26 -13.83 6.36
CA SER A 215 -9.41 -12.89 5.24
C SER A 215 -8.54 -13.29 4.05
N ASN A 216 -7.30 -13.69 4.27
CA ASN A 216 -6.41 -14.13 3.22
C ASN A 216 -6.95 -15.35 2.46
N GLU A 217 -7.48 -16.36 3.16
CA GLU A 217 -8.10 -17.53 2.52
C GLU A 217 -9.27 -17.13 1.63
N VAL A 218 -10.16 -16.29 2.13
CA VAL A 218 -11.33 -15.82 1.39
C VAL A 218 -10.94 -14.94 0.20
N ASN A 219 -9.91 -14.10 0.35
CA ASN A 219 -9.38 -13.26 -0.72
C ASN A 219 -8.74 -14.11 -1.83
N ILE A 220 -8.04 -15.20 -1.47
CA ILE A 220 -7.51 -16.17 -2.42
C ILE A 220 -8.64 -16.83 -3.22
N GLU A 221 -9.72 -17.22 -2.57
CA GLU A 221 -10.89 -17.80 -3.26
C GLU A 221 -11.50 -16.79 -4.24
N TYR A 222 -11.62 -15.53 -3.84
CA TYR A 222 -12.08 -14.45 -4.71
C TYR A 222 -11.17 -14.26 -5.93
N LEU A 223 -9.84 -14.20 -5.73
CA LEU A 223 -8.89 -14.08 -6.83
C LEU A 223 -8.92 -15.30 -7.76
N THR A 224 -9.13 -16.49 -7.21
CA THR A 224 -9.28 -17.70 -8.01
C THR A 224 -10.50 -17.63 -8.91
N LYS A 225 -11.61 -17.11 -8.42
CA LYS A 225 -12.80 -16.84 -9.25
C LYS A 225 -12.55 -15.77 -10.30
N LYS A 226 -11.81 -14.70 -9.94
CA LYS A 226 -11.52 -13.56 -10.80
C LYS A 226 -10.53 -13.88 -11.92
N TRP A 227 -9.43 -14.56 -11.58
CA TRP A 227 -8.29 -14.77 -12.48
C TRP A 227 -8.10 -16.21 -12.94
N GLY A 228 -8.82 -17.18 -12.38
CA GLY A 228 -8.70 -18.62 -12.66
C GLY A 228 -7.83 -19.34 -11.63
N GLU A 229 -7.90 -20.69 -11.64
CA GLU A 229 -7.31 -21.55 -10.60
C GLU A 229 -5.78 -21.47 -10.49
N TYR A 230 -5.11 -21.13 -11.56
CA TYR A 230 -3.64 -21.18 -11.63
C TYR A 230 -2.95 -19.81 -11.49
N TRP A 231 -3.67 -18.79 -11.03
CA TRP A 231 -3.10 -17.44 -10.93
C TRP A 231 -1.84 -17.35 -10.05
N ARG A 232 -1.60 -18.31 -9.15
CA ARG A 232 -0.39 -18.38 -8.31
C ARG A 232 0.78 -19.11 -8.95
N THR A 233 0.53 -20.07 -9.86
CA THR A 233 1.54 -21.00 -10.39
C THR A 233 1.84 -20.77 -11.86
N SER A 234 0.88 -20.29 -12.60
CA SER A 234 1.03 -19.89 -13.98
C SER A 234 0.24 -18.61 -14.18
N TRP A 235 0.92 -17.55 -14.58
CA TRP A 235 0.29 -16.27 -14.78
C TRP A 235 -0.94 -16.40 -15.66
N PRO A 236 -2.13 -15.99 -15.20
CA PRO A 236 -3.34 -16.19 -15.95
C PRO A 236 -3.32 -15.37 -17.23
N THR A 237 -3.66 -16.03 -18.34
CA THR A 237 -3.84 -15.37 -19.64
C THR A 237 -5.31 -14.98 -19.88
N LYS A 238 -6.17 -15.31 -18.94
CA LYS A 238 -7.61 -15.05 -19.02
C LYS A 238 -7.98 -13.67 -18.50
N TYR A 239 -9.04 -13.14 -19.04
CA TYR A 239 -9.68 -11.94 -18.48
C TYR A 239 -10.34 -12.26 -17.12
N PRO A 240 -10.47 -11.24 -16.24
CA PRO A 240 -11.14 -11.42 -14.97
C PRO A 240 -12.53 -12.04 -15.17
N PHE A 241 -12.85 -13.06 -14.35
CA PHE A 241 -14.12 -13.80 -14.41
C PHE A 241 -14.45 -14.42 -15.79
N ASP A 242 -13.42 -14.76 -16.58
CA ASP A 242 -13.58 -15.32 -17.95
C ASP A 242 -14.43 -14.45 -18.89
N ASN A 243 -14.57 -13.17 -18.60
CA ASN A 243 -15.35 -12.23 -19.40
C ASN A 243 -14.45 -11.17 -20.05
N PRO A 244 -14.19 -11.24 -21.38
CA PRO A 244 -13.38 -10.28 -22.09
C PRO A 244 -13.98 -8.88 -22.17
N SER A 245 -15.26 -8.72 -21.85
CA SER A 245 -15.94 -7.42 -21.79
C SER A 245 -15.70 -6.69 -20.47
N ILE A 246 -15.21 -7.38 -19.44
CA ILE A 246 -14.87 -6.75 -18.16
C ILE A 246 -13.50 -6.09 -18.31
N PRO A 247 -13.38 -4.78 -18.12
CA PRO A 247 -12.10 -4.11 -18.17
C PRO A 247 -11.12 -4.69 -17.13
N ILE A 248 -9.84 -4.85 -17.51
CA ILE A 248 -8.79 -5.28 -16.57
C ILE A 248 -8.65 -4.27 -15.41
N SER A 249 -8.88 -2.99 -15.71
CA SER A 249 -8.94 -1.90 -14.73
C SER A 249 -10.20 -1.91 -13.84
N TYR A 250 -10.81 -3.06 -13.68
CA TYR A 250 -12.01 -3.21 -12.90
C TYR A 250 -11.81 -2.82 -11.44
N THR A 251 -12.57 -1.85 -11.01
CA THR A 251 -12.54 -1.29 -9.66
C THR A 251 -13.91 -1.34 -8.99
N SER A 252 -14.83 -2.16 -9.50
CA SER A 252 -16.16 -2.18 -8.92
C SER A 252 -16.12 -2.72 -7.50
N TYR A 253 -16.85 -2.05 -6.68
CA TYR A 253 -17.05 -2.36 -5.28
C TYR A 253 -18.42 -3.07 -5.14
N ASP A 254 -18.38 -4.39 -4.95
CA ASP A 254 -19.61 -5.13 -4.67
C ASP A 254 -19.89 -5.12 -3.16
N LEU A 255 -20.71 -4.17 -2.74
CA LEU A 255 -21.14 -4.04 -1.35
C LEU A 255 -21.82 -5.29 -0.80
N ASN A 256 -22.55 -6.02 -1.63
CA ASN A 256 -23.24 -7.25 -1.18
C ASN A 256 -22.22 -8.35 -0.92
N PHE A 257 -21.24 -8.50 -1.81
CA PHE A 257 -20.16 -9.45 -1.63
C PHE A 257 -19.36 -9.16 -0.36
N VAL A 258 -18.96 -7.91 -0.16
CA VAL A 258 -18.21 -7.49 1.04
C VAL A 258 -19.04 -7.70 2.31
N ARG A 259 -20.32 -7.36 2.31
CA ARG A 259 -21.21 -7.59 3.47
C ARG A 259 -21.39 -9.06 3.79
N GLN A 260 -21.61 -9.90 2.80
CA GLN A 260 -21.74 -11.35 3.01
C GLN A 260 -20.46 -11.96 3.56
N LYS A 261 -19.31 -11.48 3.07
CA LYS A 261 -17.99 -11.98 3.42
C LYS A 261 -17.55 -11.56 4.82
N HIS A 262 -17.94 -10.37 5.27
CA HIS A 262 -17.39 -9.72 6.46
C HIS A 262 -18.41 -9.31 7.51
N MET A 263 -19.63 -9.84 7.47
CA MET A 263 -20.67 -9.55 8.47
C MET A 263 -20.30 -9.93 9.91
N GLY A 264 -19.11 -10.44 10.13
CA GLY A 264 -18.57 -10.77 11.46
C GLY A 264 -17.39 -9.92 11.89
N PHE A 265 -17.05 -8.86 11.14
CA PHE A 265 -15.97 -7.92 11.48
C PHE A 265 -16.49 -6.64 12.11
#